data_7e3f530a2f9c075f2653858651cea944
#
_entry.id   7e3f530a2f9c075f2653858651cea944
#
_cell.length_a   1.000
_cell.length_b   1.000
_cell.length_c   1.000
_cell.angle_alpha   90.00
_cell.angle_beta   90.00
_cell.angle_gamma   90.00
#
_symmetry.space_group_name_H-M   'P 1'
#
loop_
_entity.id
_entity.type
_entity.pdbx_description
1 polymer ?
#
loop_
_entity_poly.entity_id
_entity_poly.type
_entity_poly.pdbx_seq_one_letter_code
_entity_poly.pdbx_strand_id
1 'polypeptide(L)'
;TKRVGSPEFGYIDIPSKWIKFFDAEVEGLIQYTDGSAYNIVTMNAVSKAEAEVADGETFNAETIAQHVAYNWSQKDNIEKMWGSKSTVSGIEAFQINIILKSGQLANTLVFQKDDKVYILSFEGDEETLDDFITNMKDTWSLDGKGAVSE
;
A
#
# COMPACT_ATOMS: atom_id res chain seq x y z
N THR A 1 10.93 -16.22 0.85
CA THR A 1 9.71 -15.42 0.79
C THR A 1 8.47 -16.30 0.99
N LYS A 2 7.38 -15.65 1.31
CA LYS A 2 6.04 -16.24 1.33
C LYS A 2 5.08 -15.31 0.62
N ARG A 3 4.05 -15.88 -0.01
CA ARG A 3 3.05 -15.10 -0.71
C ARG A 3 1.85 -14.85 0.21
N VAL A 4 1.44 -13.60 0.32
CA VAL A 4 0.36 -13.17 1.22
C VAL A 4 -0.59 -12.23 0.49
N GLY A 5 -1.82 -12.17 0.96
CA GLY A 5 -2.84 -11.30 0.39
C GLY A 5 -4.21 -11.94 0.40
N SER A 6 -5.06 -11.50 -0.51
CA SER A 6 -6.43 -12.01 -0.67
C SER A 6 -6.90 -11.79 -2.11
N PRO A 7 -7.99 -12.47 -2.52
CA PRO A 7 -8.59 -12.17 -3.84
C PRO A 7 -9.07 -10.72 -3.97
N GLU A 8 -9.39 -10.06 -2.86
CA GLU A 8 -9.88 -8.69 -2.86
C GLU A 8 -8.76 -7.68 -3.07
N PHE A 9 -7.58 -7.91 -2.49
CA PHE A 9 -6.48 -6.94 -2.47
C PHE A 9 -5.31 -7.33 -3.36
N GLY A 10 -5.33 -8.55 -3.94
CA GLY A 10 -4.19 -9.12 -4.63
C GLY A 10 -3.21 -9.75 -3.65
N TYR A 11 -2.07 -10.18 -4.18
CA TYR A 11 -1.06 -10.91 -3.42
C TYR A 11 0.32 -10.34 -3.71
N ILE A 12 1.20 -10.41 -2.72
CA ILE A 12 2.62 -10.05 -2.86
C ILE A 12 3.49 -11.09 -2.17
N ASP A 13 4.77 -11.12 -2.53
CA ASP A 13 5.76 -11.94 -1.87
C ASP A 13 6.51 -11.07 -0.86
N ILE A 14 6.56 -11.52 0.39
CA ILE A 14 7.25 -10.84 1.49
C ILE A 14 8.24 -11.81 2.14
N PRO A 15 9.19 -11.32 2.95
CA PRO A 15 10.09 -12.23 3.68
C PRO A 15 9.30 -13.21 4.55
N SER A 16 9.73 -14.47 4.55
CA SER A 16 9.01 -15.56 5.23
C SER A 16 8.86 -15.34 6.74
N LYS A 17 9.77 -14.56 7.34
CA LYS A 17 9.77 -14.31 8.78
C LYS A 17 8.77 -13.25 9.22
N TRP A 18 8.22 -12.49 8.27
CA TRP A 18 7.24 -11.45 8.60
C TRP A 18 5.96 -12.10 9.11
N ILE A 19 5.33 -11.43 10.06
CA ILE A 19 4.13 -11.93 10.74
C ILE A 19 2.95 -11.01 10.48
N LYS A 20 1.74 -11.55 10.54
CA LYS A 20 0.53 -10.78 10.38
C LYS A 20 0.40 -9.78 11.53
N PHE A 21 0.12 -8.55 11.16
CA PHE A 21 -0.05 -7.45 12.10
C PHE A 21 -1.52 -7.05 12.14
N PHE A 22 -2.06 -6.87 13.34
CA PHE A 22 -3.42 -6.39 13.53
C PHE A 22 -3.39 -5.05 14.22
N ASP A 23 -3.99 -4.05 13.58
CA ASP A 23 -4.28 -2.78 14.21
C ASP A 23 -5.78 -2.77 14.48
N ALA A 24 -6.18 -2.77 15.75
CA ALA A 24 -7.59 -2.82 16.14
C ALA A 24 -8.38 -1.59 15.67
N GLU A 25 -7.68 -0.50 15.35
CA GLU A 25 -8.32 0.73 14.87
C GLU A 25 -8.53 0.73 13.35
N VAL A 26 -7.93 -0.24 12.64
CA VAL A 26 -7.98 -0.32 11.18
C VAL A 26 -8.58 -1.67 10.79
N GLU A 27 -9.82 -1.66 10.34
CA GLU A 27 -10.50 -2.87 9.88
C GLU A 27 -10.43 -2.99 8.35
N GLY A 28 -10.51 -4.23 7.86
CA GLY A 28 -10.61 -4.52 6.44
C GLY A 28 -9.31 -4.41 5.66
N LEU A 29 -8.18 -4.29 6.34
CA LEU A 29 -6.86 -4.24 5.71
C LEU A 29 -6.07 -5.52 6.01
N ILE A 30 -5.09 -5.79 5.15
CA ILE A 30 -4.12 -6.85 5.41
C ILE A 30 -2.79 -6.18 5.70
N GLN A 31 -2.20 -6.50 6.85
CA GLN A 31 -0.94 -5.91 7.28
C GLN A 31 0.02 -6.99 7.77
N TYR A 32 1.30 -6.81 7.42
CA TYR A 32 2.39 -7.67 7.86
C TYR A 32 3.54 -6.82 8.35
N THR A 33 4.26 -7.31 9.37
CA THR A 33 5.40 -6.63 9.97
C THR A 33 6.59 -7.60 10.12
N ASP A 34 7.79 -7.05 10.18
CA ASP A 34 9.01 -7.79 10.45
C ASP A 34 9.18 -8.20 11.92
N GLY A 35 8.16 -7.95 12.74
CA GLY A 35 8.16 -8.23 14.18
C GLY A 35 8.45 -7.01 15.04
N SER A 36 8.93 -5.92 14.44
CA SER A 36 9.22 -4.68 15.18
C SER A 36 7.99 -3.80 15.37
N ALA A 37 6.93 -4.05 14.59
CA ALA A 37 5.77 -3.17 14.45
C ALA A 37 6.15 -1.78 13.91
N TYR A 38 7.41 -1.57 13.54
CA TYR A 38 7.91 -0.34 12.92
C TYR A 38 7.89 -0.43 11.40
N ASN A 39 8.29 -1.59 10.86
CA ASN A 39 8.26 -1.89 9.42
C ASN A 39 6.97 -2.65 9.11
N ILE A 40 6.08 -2.04 8.35
CA ILE A 40 4.74 -2.57 8.10
C ILE A 40 4.41 -2.45 6.61
N VAL A 41 3.92 -3.54 6.02
CA VAL A 41 3.33 -3.52 4.67
C VAL A 41 1.81 -3.64 4.83
N THR A 42 1.08 -2.79 4.12
CA THR A 42 -0.39 -2.76 4.16
C THR A 42 -0.95 -2.94 2.76
N MET A 43 -1.96 -3.78 2.63
CA MET A 43 -2.67 -4.02 1.38
C MET A 43 -4.13 -3.61 1.52
N ASN A 44 -4.62 -2.87 0.53
CA ASN A 44 -6.01 -2.42 0.49
C ASN A 44 -6.46 -2.31 -0.96
N ALA A 45 -7.75 -2.16 -1.17
CA ALA A 45 -8.33 -1.88 -2.49
C ALA A 45 -9.68 -1.21 -2.31
N VAL A 46 -10.06 -0.43 -3.32
CA VAL A 46 -11.38 0.21 -3.34
C VAL A 46 -12.03 0.01 -4.70
N SER A 47 -13.33 -0.33 -4.69
CA SER A 47 -14.15 -0.35 -5.89
C SER A 47 -14.79 1.02 -6.09
N LYS A 48 -15.37 1.25 -7.27
CA LYS A 48 -16.09 2.49 -7.56
C LYS A 48 -17.21 2.74 -6.56
N ALA A 49 -17.91 1.67 -6.14
CA ALA A 49 -19.02 1.78 -5.19
C ALA A 49 -18.54 2.16 -3.78
N GLU A 50 -17.33 1.72 -3.40
CA GLU A 50 -16.76 2.01 -2.08
C GLU A 50 -16.07 3.37 -2.02
N ALA A 51 -15.54 3.84 -3.16
CA ALA A 51 -14.86 5.12 -3.25
C ALA A 51 -15.89 6.24 -3.33
N GLU A 52 -15.96 7.08 -2.34
CA GLU A 52 -16.86 8.24 -2.33
C GLU A 52 -16.28 9.33 -3.22
N VAL A 53 -16.39 9.13 -4.54
CA VAL A 53 -15.87 10.06 -5.53
C VAL A 53 -16.85 11.20 -5.69
N ALA A 54 -16.37 12.43 -5.60
CA ALA A 54 -17.22 13.61 -5.73
C ALA A 54 -17.77 13.76 -7.15
N ASP A 55 -18.86 14.49 -7.29
CA ASP A 55 -19.42 14.80 -8.60
C ASP A 55 -18.39 15.52 -9.47
N GLY A 56 -18.21 15.04 -10.69
CA GLY A 56 -17.22 15.58 -11.61
C GLY A 56 -15.83 14.93 -11.51
N GLU A 57 -15.60 14.12 -10.48
CA GLU A 57 -14.37 13.33 -10.39
C GLU A 57 -14.54 12.00 -11.12
N THR A 58 -13.45 11.51 -11.72
CA THR A 58 -13.43 10.19 -12.35
C THR A 58 -12.84 9.19 -11.37
N PHE A 59 -13.46 8.02 -11.24
CA PHE A 59 -12.89 6.95 -10.43
C PHE A 59 -11.70 6.34 -11.16
N ASN A 60 -10.49 6.62 -10.69
CA ASN A 60 -9.25 6.05 -11.21
C ASN A 60 -8.13 6.16 -10.14
N ALA A 61 -6.95 5.62 -10.46
CA ALA A 61 -5.82 5.64 -9.53
C ALA A 61 -5.40 7.07 -9.17
N GLU A 62 -5.42 8.00 -10.13
CA GLU A 62 -5.03 9.39 -9.86
C GLU A 62 -5.96 10.04 -8.83
N THR A 63 -7.26 9.91 -9.00
CA THR A 63 -8.25 10.46 -8.08
C THR A 63 -8.10 9.87 -6.68
N ILE A 64 -7.93 8.56 -6.59
CA ILE A 64 -7.77 7.88 -5.30
C ILE A 64 -6.43 8.29 -4.66
N ALA A 65 -5.36 8.42 -5.45
CA ALA A 65 -4.07 8.91 -4.94
C ALA A 65 -4.20 10.33 -4.37
N GLN A 66 -4.98 11.19 -5.00
CA GLN A 66 -5.24 12.53 -4.49
C GLN A 66 -5.98 12.49 -3.16
N HIS A 67 -6.97 11.61 -3.03
CA HIS A 67 -7.70 11.41 -1.76
C HIS A 67 -6.77 10.91 -0.66
N VAL A 68 -5.89 9.95 -0.96
CA VAL A 68 -4.93 9.42 -0.01
C VAL A 68 -3.95 10.52 0.43
N ALA A 69 -3.42 11.30 -0.52
CA ALA A 69 -2.52 12.40 -0.22
C ALA A 69 -3.20 13.46 0.64
N TYR A 70 -4.46 13.78 0.33
CA TYR A 70 -5.22 14.74 1.12
C TYR A 70 -5.39 14.26 2.57
N ASN A 71 -5.75 12.98 2.76
CA ASN A 71 -5.91 12.40 4.08
C ASN A 71 -4.60 12.46 4.88
N TRP A 72 -3.47 12.16 4.24
CA TRP A 72 -2.16 12.30 4.86
C TRP A 72 -1.88 13.76 5.25
N SER A 73 -2.23 14.73 4.38
CA SER A 73 -1.97 16.15 4.61
C SER A 73 -2.69 16.70 5.84
N GLN A 74 -3.75 16.03 6.30
CA GLN A 74 -4.50 16.43 7.50
C GLN A 74 -3.84 15.99 8.81
N LYS A 75 -2.78 15.17 8.73
CA LYS A 75 -2.04 14.71 9.91
C LYS A 75 -0.96 15.74 10.25
N ASP A 76 -0.72 15.91 11.54
CA ASP A 76 0.24 16.90 12.04
C ASP A 76 1.64 16.35 12.27
N ASN A 77 1.86 15.05 11.99
CA ASN A 77 3.14 14.38 12.19
C ASN A 77 3.98 14.23 10.93
N ILE A 78 3.62 14.93 9.86
CA ILE A 78 4.34 14.88 8.59
C ILE A 78 5.40 15.97 8.53
N GLU A 79 6.64 15.58 8.20
CA GLU A 79 7.70 16.53 7.93
C GLU A 79 7.76 16.89 6.44
N LYS A 80 7.61 15.90 5.56
CA LYS A 80 7.66 16.12 4.12
C LYS A 80 6.77 15.12 3.39
N MET A 81 6.11 15.59 2.35
CA MET A 81 5.28 14.74 1.48
C MET A 81 5.40 15.22 0.04
N TRP A 82 5.57 14.28 -0.89
CA TRP A 82 5.57 14.60 -2.33
C TRP A 82 5.08 13.40 -3.11
N GLY A 83 4.58 13.66 -4.33
CA GLY A 83 4.13 12.62 -5.25
C GLY A 83 5.16 12.31 -6.33
N SER A 84 5.14 11.09 -6.81
CA SER A 84 5.94 10.67 -7.94
C SER A 84 5.21 9.56 -8.70
N LYS A 85 5.73 9.18 -9.85
CA LYS A 85 5.19 8.07 -10.62
C LYS A 85 6.06 6.84 -10.42
N SER A 86 5.42 5.67 -10.47
CA SER A 86 6.09 4.38 -10.33
C SER A 86 5.32 3.33 -11.13
N THR A 87 5.68 2.08 -10.95
CA THR A 87 4.94 0.94 -11.50
C THR A 87 4.83 -0.15 -10.44
N VAL A 88 3.77 -0.94 -10.53
CA VAL A 88 3.60 -2.16 -9.74
C VAL A 88 3.31 -3.28 -10.75
N SER A 89 4.24 -4.23 -10.86
CA SER A 89 4.10 -5.34 -11.83
C SER A 89 3.81 -4.85 -13.25
N GLY A 90 4.46 -3.74 -13.65
CA GLY A 90 4.26 -3.13 -14.95
C GLY A 90 3.04 -2.24 -15.07
N ILE A 91 2.21 -2.17 -14.05
CA ILE A 91 1.02 -1.30 -14.02
C ILE A 91 1.44 0.09 -13.56
N GLU A 92 1.04 1.13 -14.28
CA GLU A 92 1.33 2.51 -13.89
C GLU A 92 0.75 2.82 -12.51
N ALA A 93 1.57 3.39 -11.64
CA ALA A 93 1.18 3.69 -10.27
C ALA A 93 1.53 5.13 -9.90
N PHE A 94 0.73 5.69 -8.99
CA PHE A 94 1.04 6.95 -8.34
C PHE A 94 1.64 6.64 -6.98
N GLN A 95 2.79 7.24 -6.70
CA GLN A 95 3.51 7.00 -5.46
C GLN A 95 3.48 8.24 -4.58
N ILE A 96 3.01 8.06 -3.35
CA ILE A 96 2.99 9.13 -2.36
C ILE A 96 4.11 8.85 -1.38
N ASN A 97 5.06 9.77 -1.31
CA ASN A 97 6.27 9.64 -0.49
C ASN A 97 6.13 10.54 0.73
N ILE A 98 6.34 9.98 1.91
CA ILE A 98 6.12 10.68 3.17
C ILE A 98 7.30 10.44 4.10
N ILE A 99 7.79 11.52 4.72
CA ILE A 99 8.72 11.44 5.83
C ILE A 99 7.99 11.99 7.05
N LEU A 100 7.86 11.16 8.08
CA LEU A 100 7.23 11.58 9.31
C LEU A 100 8.23 12.32 10.19
N LYS A 101 7.74 13.15 11.10
CA LYS A 101 8.60 13.89 12.04
C LYS A 101 9.45 12.98 12.92
N SER A 102 8.99 11.75 13.13
CA SER A 102 9.75 10.71 13.84
C SER A 102 10.93 10.17 13.04
N GLY A 103 11.00 10.46 11.74
CA GLY A 103 11.97 9.88 10.83
C GLY A 103 11.48 8.62 10.12
N GLN A 104 10.36 8.06 10.52
CA GLN A 104 9.78 6.90 9.83
C GLN A 104 9.36 7.32 8.42
N LEU A 105 9.63 6.48 7.44
CA LEU A 105 9.24 6.69 6.07
C LEU A 105 7.89 6.00 5.80
N ALA A 106 7.07 6.60 4.95
CA ALA A 106 5.86 5.96 4.48
C ALA A 106 5.78 6.13 2.97
N ASN A 107 5.33 5.10 2.29
CA ASN A 107 5.28 5.06 0.83
C ASN A 107 4.01 4.34 0.42
N THR A 108 3.17 5.01 -0.37
CA THR A 108 1.90 4.44 -0.80
C THR A 108 1.85 4.42 -2.32
N LEU A 109 1.62 3.23 -2.87
CA LEU A 109 1.48 3.00 -4.30
C LEU A 109 0.00 2.80 -4.61
N VAL A 110 -0.53 3.58 -5.54
CA VAL A 110 -1.94 3.55 -5.94
C VAL A 110 -2.00 3.24 -7.42
N PHE A 111 -2.63 2.14 -7.79
CA PHE A 111 -2.70 1.69 -9.17
C PHE A 111 -4.04 1.04 -9.46
N GLN A 112 -4.45 1.10 -10.73
CA GLN A 112 -5.74 0.57 -11.15
C GLN A 112 -5.56 -0.67 -12.01
N LYS A 113 -6.33 -1.70 -11.71
CA LYS A 113 -6.45 -2.88 -12.55
C LYS A 113 -7.93 -3.17 -12.73
N ASP A 114 -8.36 -3.17 -14.00
CA ASP A 114 -9.78 -3.31 -14.38
C ASP A 114 -10.62 -2.20 -13.71
N ASP A 115 -11.66 -2.54 -12.98
CA ASP A 115 -12.56 -1.57 -12.35
C ASP A 115 -12.26 -1.32 -10.87
N LYS A 116 -11.07 -1.66 -10.42
CA LYS A 116 -10.68 -1.57 -9.01
C LYS A 116 -9.36 -0.83 -8.86
N VAL A 117 -9.25 -0.03 -7.81
CA VAL A 117 -8.00 0.66 -7.46
C VAL A 117 -7.38 -0.04 -6.26
N TYR A 118 -6.12 -0.42 -6.40
CA TYR A 118 -5.36 -1.11 -5.36
C TYR A 118 -4.39 -0.16 -4.70
N ILE A 119 -4.20 -0.33 -3.41
CA ILE A 119 -3.33 0.49 -2.58
C ILE A 119 -2.36 -0.43 -1.86
N LEU A 120 -1.08 -0.27 -2.14
CA LEU A 120 -0.01 -1.03 -1.52
C LEU A 120 0.90 -0.05 -0.79
N SER A 121 1.00 -0.17 0.53
CA SER A 121 1.71 0.80 1.35
C SER A 121 2.81 0.15 2.17
N PHE A 122 3.85 0.93 2.43
CA PHE A 122 4.92 0.56 3.34
C PHE A 122 5.15 1.69 4.34
N GLU A 123 5.42 1.33 5.59
CA GLU A 123 5.89 2.24 6.63
C GLU A 123 7.10 1.60 7.31
N GLY A 124 8.18 2.37 7.54
CA GLY A 124 9.33 1.84 8.23
C GLY A 124 10.62 2.60 7.97
N ASP A 125 11.74 1.85 8.07
CA ASP A 125 13.06 2.41 7.84
C ASP A 125 13.45 2.38 6.36
N GLU A 126 14.51 3.12 6.03
CA GLU A 126 14.99 3.27 4.64
C GLU A 126 15.44 1.95 4.03
N GLU A 127 16.15 1.13 4.78
CA GLU A 127 16.66 -0.15 4.29
C GLU A 127 15.50 -1.08 3.92
N THR A 128 14.49 -1.16 4.77
CA THR A 128 13.33 -2.00 4.53
C THR A 128 12.45 -1.43 3.41
N LEU A 129 12.38 -0.10 3.31
CA LEU A 129 11.69 0.55 2.18
C LEU A 129 12.38 0.18 0.86
N ASP A 130 13.70 0.21 0.79
CA ASP A 130 14.43 -0.17 -0.41
C ASP A 130 14.15 -1.63 -0.79
N ASP A 131 14.06 -2.52 0.20
CA ASP A 131 13.71 -3.92 -0.02
C ASP A 131 12.27 -4.05 -0.53
N PHE A 132 11.34 -3.27 0.02
CA PHE A 132 9.95 -3.24 -0.43
C PHE A 132 9.88 -2.81 -1.91
N ILE A 133 10.56 -1.75 -2.28
CA ILE A 133 10.55 -1.22 -3.66
C ILE A 133 11.24 -2.20 -4.62
N THR A 134 12.33 -2.83 -4.20
CA THR A 134 13.14 -3.68 -5.07
C THR A 134 12.58 -5.10 -5.19
N ASN A 135 12.08 -5.67 -4.09
CA ASN A 135 11.80 -7.10 -4.02
C ASN A 135 10.33 -7.46 -3.73
N MET A 136 9.49 -6.54 -3.32
CA MET A 136 8.12 -6.87 -2.92
C MET A 136 7.06 -6.32 -3.86
N LYS A 137 7.10 -5.04 -4.21
CA LYS A 137 6.01 -4.39 -4.94
C LYS A 137 5.71 -5.01 -6.30
N ASP A 138 6.75 -5.41 -7.04
CA ASP A 138 6.58 -5.97 -8.38
C ASP A 138 6.23 -7.46 -8.38
N THR A 139 6.06 -8.06 -7.21
CA THR A 139 5.51 -9.41 -7.08
C THR A 139 3.98 -9.40 -6.99
N TRP A 140 3.39 -8.20 -6.93
CA TRP A 140 1.93 -8.08 -6.84
C TRP A 140 1.23 -8.66 -8.05
N SER A 141 0.22 -9.49 -7.80
CA SER A 141 -0.71 -9.95 -8.83
C SER A 141 -1.99 -10.46 -8.16
N LEU A 142 -2.99 -10.77 -8.96
CA LEU A 142 -4.23 -11.38 -8.45
C LEU A 142 -4.11 -12.90 -8.30
N ASP A 143 -2.97 -13.49 -8.68
CA ASP A 143 -2.72 -14.92 -8.55
C ASP A 143 -2.25 -15.26 -7.14
N GLY A 144 -3.08 -15.96 -6.41
CA GLY A 144 -2.81 -16.40 -5.04
C GLY A 144 -2.18 -17.79 -4.93
N LYS A 145 -1.67 -18.34 -6.03
CA LYS A 145 -1.05 -19.67 -6.01
C LYS A 145 0.14 -19.68 -5.05
N GLY A 146 0.12 -20.60 -4.11
CA GLY A 146 1.17 -20.72 -3.10
C GLY A 146 1.01 -19.77 -1.91
N ALA A 147 -0.06 -18.96 -1.87
CA ALA A 147 -0.30 -18.05 -0.76
C ALA A 147 -0.56 -18.81 0.53
N VAL A 148 -0.04 -18.25 1.64
CA VAL A 148 -0.24 -18.85 2.96
C VAL A 148 -1.67 -18.60 3.43
N SER A 149 -2.23 -19.59 4.14
CA SER A 149 -3.52 -19.46 4.79
C SER A 149 -3.32 -18.89 6.19
N GLU A 150 -4.14 -17.91 6.51
CA GLU A 150 -4.11 -17.26 7.82
C GLU A 150 -5.39 -17.54 8.61
#